data_4ebd71d6e57febf6f66b429546dc2975
#
_entry.id   4ebd71d6e57febf6f66b429546dc2975
#
_cell.length_a   1.000
_cell.length_b   1.000
_cell.length_c   1.000
_cell.angle_alpha   90.00
_cell.angle_beta   90.00
_cell.angle_gamma   90.00
#
_symmetry.space_group_name_H-M   'P 1'
#
loop_
_entity.id
_entity.type
_entity.pdbx_description
1 polymer ?
#
loop_
_entity_poly.entity_id
_entity_poly.type
_entity_poly.pdbx_seq_one_letter_code
_entity_poly.pdbx_strand_id
1 'polypeptide(L)'
;MEKYVNELIEAIDTGYFTYIAHPDLLKCTADDSFAQTQYLRLCQKAVASDMPLELNFLGLSSGRHYPSDLFLQIAGETKVPIIFGVDAHNPQALNDPETLRRATTLCEQYNLNLIQDVDLIPVKSF
;
A
#
# COMPACT_ATOMS: atom_id res chain seq x y z
N MET A 1 12.66 -9.69 3.76
CA MET A 1 11.26 -9.43 3.33
C MET A 1 10.23 -10.24 4.10
N GLU A 2 10.41 -11.54 4.27
CA GLU A 2 9.46 -12.37 5.01
C GLU A 2 9.17 -11.86 6.42
N LYS A 3 10.21 -11.51 7.18
CA LYS A 3 10.06 -10.92 8.52
C LYS A 3 9.23 -9.64 8.48
N TYR A 4 9.54 -8.75 7.53
CA TYR A 4 8.81 -7.50 7.35
C TYR A 4 7.32 -7.73 7.07
N VAL A 5 7.00 -8.65 6.16
CA VAL A 5 5.61 -9.01 5.85
C VAL A 5 4.92 -9.64 7.06
N ASN A 6 5.61 -10.49 7.82
CA ASN A 6 5.06 -11.05 9.05
C ASN A 6 4.71 -9.96 10.08
N GLU A 7 5.57 -8.96 10.24
CA GLU A 7 5.30 -7.82 11.13
C GLU A 7 4.09 -7.00 10.67
N LEU A 8 3.92 -6.79 9.36
CA LEU A 8 2.73 -6.13 8.81
C LEU A 8 1.46 -6.95 9.05
N ILE A 9 1.52 -8.26 8.87
CA ILE A 9 0.39 -9.16 9.14
C ILE A 9 0.02 -9.14 10.62
N GLU A 10 1.00 -9.16 11.52
CA GLU A 10 0.76 -9.02 12.95
C GLU A 10 0.13 -7.66 13.29
N ALA A 11 0.60 -6.58 12.66
CA ALA A 11 0.01 -5.27 12.84
C ALA A 11 -1.46 -5.23 12.42
N ILE A 12 -1.81 -5.86 11.30
CA ILE A 12 -3.20 -5.99 10.85
C ILE A 12 -4.04 -6.73 11.91
N ASP A 13 -3.50 -7.81 12.48
CA ASP A 13 -4.21 -8.61 13.49
C ASP A 13 -4.47 -7.86 14.80
N THR A 14 -3.70 -6.83 15.12
CA THR A 14 -3.95 -6.02 16.32
C THR A 14 -5.28 -5.26 16.29
N GLY A 15 -5.79 -4.93 15.11
CA GLY A 15 -6.97 -4.09 14.94
C GLY A 15 -6.76 -2.63 15.36
N TYR A 16 -5.52 -2.18 15.50
CA TYR A 16 -5.19 -0.81 15.92
C TYR A 16 -5.04 0.18 14.77
N PHE A 17 -4.88 -0.30 13.54
CA PHE A 17 -4.54 0.52 12.39
C PHE A 17 -5.68 0.66 11.40
N THR A 18 -5.84 1.85 10.83
CA THR A 18 -6.85 2.17 9.82
C THR A 18 -6.43 1.70 8.42
N TYR A 19 -5.14 1.80 8.10
CA TYR A 19 -4.54 1.32 6.86
C TYR A 19 -3.05 1.08 7.06
N ILE A 20 -2.41 0.44 6.11
CA ILE A 20 -0.95 0.21 6.11
C ILE A 20 -0.31 1.16 5.11
N ALA A 21 0.56 2.05 5.61
CA ALA A 21 1.33 2.98 4.80
C ALA A 21 2.43 2.23 4.03
N HIS A 22 2.70 2.67 2.79
CA HIS A 22 3.77 2.16 1.91
C HIS A 22 4.18 0.71 2.18
N PRO A 23 3.28 -0.26 1.96
CA PRO A 23 3.53 -1.67 2.34
C PRO A 23 4.69 -2.32 1.61
N ASP A 24 5.11 -1.73 0.50
CA ASP A 24 6.24 -2.15 -0.34
C ASP A 24 7.50 -1.28 -0.14
N LEU A 25 7.60 -0.61 1.02
CA LEU A 25 8.76 0.20 1.39
C LEU A 25 10.06 -0.61 1.37
N LEU A 26 10.03 -1.85 1.83
CA LEU A 26 11.20 -2.71 1.85
C LEU A 26 11.47 -3.29 0.46
N LYS A 27 12.58 -2.87 -0.15
CA LYS A 27 13.02 -3.43 -1.41
C LYS A 27 13.47 -4.88 -1.23
N CYS A 28 12.81 -5.79 -1.94
CA CYS A 28 13.24 -7.19 -1.97
C CYS A 28 14.53 -7.33 -2.79
N THR A 29 15.56 -7.96 -2.23
CA THR A 29 16.82 -8.28 -2.90
C THR A 29 16.90 -9.73 -3.36
N ALA A 30 15.88 -10.54 -3.01
CA ALA A 30 15.70 -11.89 -3.52
C ALA A 30 15.08 -11.87 -4.92
N ASP A 31 14.79 -13.05 -5.48
CA ASP A 31 14.11 -13.13 -6.78
C ASP A 31 12.64 -12.68 -6.71
N ASP A 32 12.07 -12.39 -7.88
CA ASP A 32 10.69 -11.91 -8.00
C ASP A 32 9.67 -12.94 -7.51
N SER A 33 9.96 -14.23 -7.64
CA SER A 33 9.07 -15.31 -7.17
C SER A 33 8.92 -15.27 -5.65
N PHE A 34 10.00 -15.03 -4.93
CA PHE A 34 9.96 -14.87 -3.47
C PHE A 34 9.17 -13.61 -3.07
N ALA A 35 9.47 -12.48 -3.72
CA ALA A 35 8.76 -11.23 -3.48
C ALA A 35 7.26 -11.36 -3.78
N GLN A 36 6.90 -12.00 -4.88
CA GLN A 36 5.53 -12.29 -5.27
C GLN A 36 4.78 -13.07 -4.18
N THR A 37 5.40 -14.11 -3.65
CA THR A 37 4.83 -14.90 -2.56
C THR A 37 4.55 -14.04 -1.32
N GLN A 38 5.49 -13.17 -0.96
CA GLN A 38 5.33 -12.32 0.23
C GLN A 38 4.24 -11.26 0.03
N TYR A 39 4.20 -10.60 -1.11
CA TYR A 39 3.13 -9.63 -1.42
C TYR A 39 1.75 -10.29 -1.50
N LEU A 40 1.68 -11.51 -2.05
CA LEU A 40 0.42 -12.25 -2.10
C LEU A 40 -0.09 -12.56 -0.69
N ARG A 41 0.76 -13.01 0.21
CA ARG A 41 0.41 -13.25 1.62
C ARG A 41 -0.14 -11.99 2.28
N LEU A 42 0.55 -10.86 2.10
CA LEU A 42 0.13 -9.58 2.68
C LEU A 42 -1.23 -9.13 2.11
N CYS A 43 -1.37 -9.14 0.79
CA CYS A 43 -2.63 -8.73 0.15
C CYS A 43 -3.80 -9.63 0.53
N GLN A 44 -3.61 -10.95 0.59
CA GLN A 44 -4.65 -11.89 1.03
C GLN A 44 -5.07 -11.62 2.49
N LYS A 45 -4.12 -11.36 3.37
CA LYS A 45 -4.41 -10.98 4.76
C LYS A 45 -5.18 -9.67 4.84
N ALA A 46 -4.75 -8.67 4.09
CA ALA A 46 -5.39 -7.37 4.06
C ALA A 46 -6.83 -7.45 3.52
N VAL A 47 -7.07 -8.26 2.47
CA VAL A 47 -8.43 -8.53 1.97
C VAL A 47 -9.29 -9.18 3.04
N ALA A 48 -8.80 -10.23 3.70
CA ALA A 48 -9.55 -10.95 4.73
C ALA A 48 -9.89 -10.07 5.94
N SER A 49 -9.09 -9.04 6.20
CA SER A 49 -9.26 -8.11 7.33
C SER A 49 -9.87 -6.77 6.92
N ASP A 50 -10.25 -6.61 5.65
CA ASP A 50 -10.71 -5.35 5.07
C ASP A 50 -9.77 -4.18 5.38
N MET A 51 -8.46 -4.44 5.29
CA MET A 51 -7.39 -3.50 5.61
C MET A 51 -6.90 -2.81 4.34
N PRO A 52 -7.09 -1.50 4.18
CA PRO A 52 -6.53 -0.78 3.04
C PRO A 52 -5.00 -0.76 3.06
N LEU A 53 -4.40 -0.89 1.89
CA LEU A 53 -2.98 -0.69 1.67
C LEU A 53 -2.75 0.60 0.87
N GLU A 54 -1.69 1.33 1.19
CA GLU A 54 -1.44 2.64 0.59
C GLU A 54 -0.68 2.54 -0.72
N LEU A 55 -1.12 3.30 -1.72
CA LEU A 55 -0.29 3.73 -2.84
C LEU A 55 0.32 5.08 -2.46
N ASN A 56 1.64 5.11 -2.26
CA ASN A 56 2.33 6.25 -1.65
C ASN A 56 2.78 7.27 -2.68
N PHE A 57 2.34 8.52 -2.54
CA PHE A 57 2.66 9.60 -3.48
C PHE A 57 4.11 10.08 -3.37
N LEU A 58 4.69 10.10 -2.17
CA LEU A 58 6.10 10.47 -2.02
C LEU A 58 7.01 9.51 -2.79
N GLY A 59 6.77 8.21 -2.67
CA GLY A 59 7.51 7.21 -3.43
C GLY A 59 7.37 7.41 -4.92
N LEU A 60 6.14 7.65 -5.40
CA LEU A 60 5.84 7.85 -6.82
C LEU A 60 6.47 9.14 -7.36
N SER A 61 6.30 10.27 -6.68
CA SER A 61 6.82 11.57 -7.11
C SER A 61 8.34 11.65 -7.08
N SER A 62 8.96 10.96 -6.13
CA SER A 62 10.42 10.97 -5.95
C SER A 62 11.14 9.87 -6.74
N GLY A 63 10.42 9.09 -7.53
CA GLY A 63 11.01 8.00 -8.35
C GLY A 63 11.65 6.89 -7.51
N ARG A 64 11.08 6.61 -6.35
CA ARG A 64 11.54 5.53 -5.47
C ARG A 64 11.09 4.17 -6.01
N HIS A 65 11.59 3.08 -5.40
CA HIS A 65 11.21 1.71 -5.78
C HIS A 65 9.78 1.33 -5.36
N TYR A 66 9.09 2.20 -4.63
CA TYR A 66 7.69 2.03 -4.25
C TYR A 66 6.86 3.24 -4.75
N PRO A 67 5.62 3.04 -5.17
CA PRO A 67 4.97 1.74 -5.34
C PRO A 67 5.67 0.88 -6.41
N SER A 68 5.89 -0.40 -6.11
CA SER A 68 6.54 -1.32 -7.04
C SER A 68 5.52 -1.95 -8.00
N ASP A 69 5.93 -2.20 -9.24
CA ASP A 69 5.07 -2.81 -10.25
C ASP A 69 4.55 -4.18 -9.80
N LEU A 70 5.41 -4.99 -9.20
CA LEU A 70 5.04 -6.31 -8.71
C LEU A 70 3.97 -6.24 -7.60
N PHE A 71 4.12 -5.32 -6.65
CA PHE A 71 3.11 -5.10 -5.62
C PHE A 71 1.78 -4.66 -6.24
N LEU A 72 1.80 -3.69 -7.15
CA LEU A 72 0.59 -3.19 -7.80
C LEU A 72 -0.12 -4.27 -8.62
N GLN A 73 0.63 -5.12 -9.31
CA GLN A 73 0.06 -6.27 -10.02
C GLN A 73 -0.71 -7.18 -9.07
N ILE A 74 -0.09 -7.59 -7.97
CA ILE A 74 -0.71 -8.47 -6.98
C ILE A 74 -1.90 -7.80 -6.29
N ALA A 75 -1.79 -6.51 -5.99
CA ALA A 75 -2.89 -5.74 -5.44
C ALA A 75 -4.10 -5.71 -6.38
N GLY A 76 -3.87 -5.56 -7.69
CA GLY A 76 -4.92 -5.63 -8.70
C GLY A 76 -5.56 -7.01 -8.82
N GLU A 77 -4.77 -8.07 -8.76
CA GLU A 77 -5.24 -9.46 -8.83
C GLU A 77 -6.07 -9.86 -7.60
N THR A 78 -5.63 -9.45 -6.41
CA THR A 78 -6.31 -9.78 -5.15
C THR A 78 -7.48 -8.87 -4.81
N LYS A 79 -7.58 -7.72 -5.49
CA LYS A 79 -8.59 -6.69 -5.20
C LYS A 79 -8.50 -6.13 -3.78
N VAL A 80 -7.33 -6.15 -3.19
CA VAL A 80 -7.11 -5.51 -1.90
C VAL A 80 -7.49 -4.02 -1.97
N PRO A 81 -8.18 -3.46 -0.96
CA PRO A 81 -8.49 -2.04 -0.96
C PRO A 81 -7.21 -1.20 -1.01
N ILE A 82 -7.15 -0.26 -1.94
CA ILE A 82 -6.05 0.69 -2.09
C ILE A 82 -6.52 2.08 -1.74
N ILE A 83 -5.74 2.78 -0.94
CA ILE A 83 -5.94 4.20 -0.63
C ILE A 83 -4.72 5.01 -1.08
N PHE A 84 -4.94 6.24 -1.52
CA PHE A 84 -3.86 7.17 -1.79
C PHE A 84 -3.37 7.81 -0.49
N GLY A 85 -2.05 7.85 -0.30
CA GLY A 85 -1.41 8.57 0.79
C GLY A 85 -0.37 9.55 0.26
N VAL A 86 -0.44 10.80 0.71
CA VAL A 86 0.43 11.88 0.19
C VAL A 86 1.83 11.81 0.76
N ASP A 87 1.97 11.49 2.05
CA ASP A 87 3.27 11.41 2.75
C ASP A 87 4.08 12.71 2.54
N ALA A 88 3.43 13.85 2.76
CA ALA A 88 3.99 15.15 2.43
C ALA A 88 5.15 15.54 3.35
N HIS A 89 6.32 15.85 2.76
CA HIS A 89 7.50 16.36 3.45
C HIS A 89 7.78 17.84 3.14
N ASN A 90 6.93 18.45 2.29
CA ASN A 90 6.95 19.87 1.98
C ASN A 90 5.54 20.32 1.58
N PRO A 91 5.23 21.65 1.63
CA PRO A 91 3.89 22.13 1.31
C PRO A 91 3.42 21.85 -0.13
N GLN A 92 4.35 21.80 -1.08
CA GLN A 92 4.04 21.56 -2.49
C GLN A 92 3.47 20.15 -2.73
N ALA A 93 3.85 19.18 -1.90
CA ALA A 93 3.36 17.81 -1.99
C ALA A 93 1.85 17.70 -1.69
N LEU A 94 1.27 18.67 -0.98
CA LEU A 94 -0.16 18.70 -0.66
C LEU A 94 -1.03 19.07 -1.87
N ASN A 95 -0.43 19.62 -2.91
CA ASN A 95 -1.12 19.98 -4.15
C ASN A 95 -0.23 19.61 -5.34
N ASP A 96 -0.22 18.33 -5.69
CA ASP A 96 0.57 17.75 -6.76
C ASP A 96 -0.34 17.03 -7.77
N PRO A 97 -0.97 17.76 -8.70
CA PRO A 97 -1.88 17.17 -9.67
C PRO A 97 -1.20 16.18 -10.62
N GLU A 98 0.09 16.35 -10.89
CA GLU A 98 0.84 15.41 -11.76
C GLU A 98 0.99 14.03 -11.08
N THR A 99 1.35 13.99 -9.81
CA THR A 99 1.43 12.72 -9.07
C THR A 99 0.06 12.07 -8.94
N LEU A 100 -1.00 12.85 -8.68
CA LEU A 100 -2.37 12.35 -8.67
C LEU A 100 -2.77 11.72 -10.00
N ARG A 101 -2.45 12.38 -11.11
CA ARG A 101 -2.71 11.85 -12.46
C ARG A 101 -1.97 10.54 -12.71
N ARG A 102 -0.70 10.45 -12.32
CA ARG A 102 0.11 9.23 -12.46
C ARG A 102 -0.45 8.10 -11.59
N ALA A 103 -0.83 8.38 -10.35
CA ALA A 103 -1.43 7.40 -9.45
C ALA A 103 -2.76 6.87 -10.00
N THR A 104 -3.60 7.75 -10.54
CA THR A 104 -4.86 7.36 -11.19
C THR A 104 -4.62 6.46 -12.40
N THR A 105 -3.61 6.78 -13.22
CA THR A 105 -3.20 5.94 -14.37
C THR A 105 -2.76 4.54 -13.91
N LEU A 106 -2.00 4.45 -12.82
CA LEU A 106 -1.60 3.16 -12.23
C LEU A 106 -2.81 2.35 -11.76
N CYS A 107 -3.80 2.99 -11.14
CA CYS A 107 -5.03 2.32 -10.74
C CYS A 107 -5.76 1.71 -11.94
N GLU A 108 -5.82 2.40 -13.06
CA GLU A 108 -6.41 1.89 -14.29
C GLU A 108 -5.56 0.75 -14.88
N GLN A 109 -4.26 0.95 -14.97
CA GLN A 109 -3.31 -0.02 -15.56
C GLN A 109 -3.33 -1.36 -14.84
N TYR A 110 -3.34 -1.37 -13.51
CA TYR A 110 -3.31 -2.58 -12.68
C TYR A 110 -4.70 -3.02 -12.20
N ASN A 111 -5.75 -2.31 -12.60
CA ASN A 111 -7.13 -2.61 -12.20
C ASN A 111 -7.28 -2.67 -10.67
N LEU A 112 -6.74 -1.65 -9.98
CA LEU A 112 -6.75 -1.56 -8.52
C LEU A 112 -8.15 -1.29 -7.98
N ASN A 113 -8.42 -1.78 -6.79
CA ASN A 113 -9.63 -1.45 -6.03
C ASN A 113 -9.39 -0.18 -5.20
N LEU A 114 -9.43 0.98 -5.86
CA LEU A 114 -9.25 2.27 -5.19
C LEU A 114 -10.48 2.62 -4.37
N ILE A 115 -10.30 2.90 -3.08
CA ILE A 115 -11.32 3.39 -2.18
C ILE A 115 -11.11 4.88 -1.89
N GLN A 116 -12.20 5.61 -1.63
CA GLN A 116 -12.16 7.06 -1.40
C GLN A 116 -11.98 7.41 0.07
N ASP A 117 -12.53 6.60 0.96
CA ASP A 117 -12.58 6.84 2.39
C ASP A 117 -12.17 5.61 3.17
N VAL A 118 -11.71 5.83 4.39
CA VAL A 118 -11.41 4.79 5.37
C VAL A 118 -12.24 5.00 6.62
N ASP A 119 -12.65 3.91 7.25
CA ASP A 119 -13.29 3.96 8.56
C ASP A 119 -12.22 4.17 9.63
N LEU A 120 -12.30 5.30 10.33
CA LEU A 120 -11.39 5.58 11.42
C LEU A 120 -11.64 4.63 12.59
N ILE A 121 -10.57 4.01 13.06
CA ILE A 121 -10.62 3.17 14.24
C ILE A 121 -10.61 4.07 15.48
N PRO A 122 -11.59 3.94 16.40
CA PRO A 122 -11.60 4.73 17.62
C PRO A 122 -10.33 4.50 18.43
N VAL A 123 -9.80 5.59 19.01
CA VAL A 123 -8.67 5.49 19.93
C VAL A 123 -9.11 4.66 21.14
N LYS A 124 -8.40 3.56 21.38
CA LYS A 124 -8.63 2.73 22.56
C LYS A 124 -7.91 3.35 23.74
N SER A 125 -8.59 3.47 24.87
CA SER A 125 -7.94 3.81 26.13
C SER A 125 -7.13 2.61 26.63
N PHE A 126 -5.91 2.89 26.97
CA PHE A 126 -4.99 1.88 27.51
C PHE A 126 -5.07 1.83 29.03
#